data_75d6660cbdff5539ad24ac47342110d1
#
_entry.id   75d6660cbdff5539ad24ac47342110d1
#
_cell.length_a   1.000
_cell.length_b   1.000
_cell.length_c   1.000
_cell.angle_alpha   90.00
_cell.angle_beta   90.00
_cell.angle_gamma   90.00
#
_symmetry.space_group_name_H-M   'P 1'
#
loop_
_entity.id
_entity.type
_entity.pdbx_description
1 polymer ?
#
loop_
_entity_poly.entity_id
_entity_poly.type
_entity_poly.pdbx_seq_one_letter_code
_entity_poly.pdbx_strand_id
1 'polypeptide(L)'
;EKDLFKKNWNKEISPIKGDGKTYSLDWIIKNSTSHYFYNNQQNEPEILKIRYKDKHTGEEVKGCYYHYAGCDRWIKNLNGKKPQLYKLPELLQAIKRGEEYIFDVEGEKDVDTLTRLGLTAVTSGSAKSWRDEFKEHYRGAKTVIILPDNDHPGREYAEQKAKSLCGIVKEVKIVNLPGLKDREDVTDWIQAGHSIGDLIDEVKITPVYSLPVIQSIPQEQKKEAATWKPLETISAEEFSKIQYPPIKFLVQDILPEGLSILGGSPKIGKTFFALNMALSIAQGDITLGSLQTEKTGVAYFAVDEKDQYVQEKFNNIREFQRKHNIPENMEFGFKMNRLSEGGYEQIIDYIDRKPQIKFIVIDTLGRVRKRSGMGNAYEVDVEAIGQLQDICKEKNVSMLLLHHNKKGKSEDFIENLSGSMGISGTVDTILALERSRGETEGTLKVTGRLIKDEKDLSIKFNKDLLSWEILGDSELYRQSKERKELIDILLKENYPMTNKDLQAVTGMNYSTIKGLTWRMAKDGILLKINNGAYVISPSISFQSE
;
A
#
# COMPACT_ATOMS: atom_id res chain seq x y z
N GLU A 1 -16.38 -18.07 39.72
CA GLU A 1 -15.46 -17.24 38.90
C GLU A 1 -14.74 -16.17 39.73
N LYS A 2 -15.36 -15.56 40.77
CA LYS A 2 -14.72 -14.55 41.62
C LYS A 2 -13.56 -15.07 42.50
N ASP A 3 -13.50 -16.34 42.81
CA ASP A 3 -12.51 -16.91 43.73
C ASP A 3 -11.22 -17.39 43.06
N LEU A 4 -11.17 -17.51 41.76
CA LEU A 4 -9.98 -17.84 40.96
C LEU A 4 -8.94 -16.70 40.90
N PHE A 5 -9.35 -15.46 41.22
CA PHE A 5 -8.54 -14.27 41.06
C PHE A 5 -7.61 -13.91 42.25
N LYS A 6 -7.64 -14.67 43.35
CA LYS A 6 -6.95 -14.29 44.59
C LYS A 6 -5.59 -14.95 44.87
N LYS A 7 -5.04 -15.80 43.99
CA LYS A 7 -3.77 -16.49 44.25
C LYS A 7 -2.67 -16.05 43.28
N ASN A 8 -1.58 -15.55 43.85
CA ASN A 8 -0.23 -15.32 43.32
C ASN A 8 0.04 -13.96 42.63
N TRP A 9 0.19 -12.91 43.44
CA TRP A 9 0.60 -11.60 42.94
C TRP A 9 1.78 -11.01 43.74
N ASN A 10 3.00 -11.31 43.34
CA ASN A 10 4.21 -10.60 43.74
C ASN A 10 5.22 -10.64 42.59
N LYS A 11 5.11 -9.65 41.65
CA LYS A 11 6.14 -9.37 40.67
C LYS A 11 6.18 -7.85 40.39
N GLU A 12 7.38 -7.33 40.17
CA GLU A 12 7.67 -5.93 39.92
C GLU A 12 6.80 -5.32 38.82
N ILE A 13 6.22 -4.16 39.11
CA ILE A 13 5.26 -3.44 38.27
C ILE A 13 6.03 -2.64 37.22
N SER A 14 5.82 -2.95 35.93
CA SER A 14 6.33 -2.11 34.83
C SER A 14 5.53 -0.81 34.69
N PRO A 15 6.13 0.30 34.26
CA PRO A 15 5.43 1.59 34.14
C PRO A 15 4.29 1.53 33.09
N ILE A 16 3.15 2.16 33.42
CA ILE A 16 1.96 2.23 32.56
C ILE A 16 2.24 3.16 31.38
N LYS A 17 2.09 2.65 30.15
CA LYS A 17 2.10 3.45 28.92
C LYS A 17 0.67 3.80 28.51
N GLY A 18 0.40 5.06 28.19
CA GLY A 18 -0.92 5.57 27.78
C GLY A 18 -1.42 6.70 28.68
N ASP A 19 -2.74 6.83 28.83
CA ASP A 19 -3.37 7.86 29.69
C ASP A 19 -3.19 7.62 31.20
N GLY A 20 -2.51 6.54 31.56
CA GLY A 20 -2.21 6.15 32.94
C GLY A 20 -3.42 5.71 33.76
N LYS A 21 -4.62 5.64 33.21
CA LYS A 21 -5.84 5.27 33.93
C LYS A 21 -5.98 3.77 34.06
N THR A 22 -6.24 3.31 35.28
CA THR A 22 -6.53 1.91 35.59
C THR A 22 -7.95 1.76 36.12
N TYR A 23 -8.55 0.61 35.85
CA TYR A 23 -9.95 0.32 36.18
C TYR A 23 -10.02 -0.98 37.01
N SER A 24 -10.92 -1.02 38.02
CA SER A 24 -11.23 -2.29 38.70
C SER A 24 -12.18 -3.13 37.86
N LEU A 25 -12.10 -4.45 38.00
CA LEU A 25 -12.99 -5.38 37.29
C LEU A 25 -14.47 -5.08 37.60
N ASP A 26 -14.81 -4.85 38.89
CA ASP A 26 -16.18 -4.57 39.30
C ASP A 26 -16.73 -3.31 38.64
N TRP A 27 -15.89 -2.26 38.48
CA TRP A 27 -16.31 -1.05 37.77
C TRP A 27 -16.58 -1.31 36.29
N ILE A 28 -15.72 -2.09 35.62
CA ILE A 28 -15.88 -2.42 34.20
C ILE A 28 -17.16 -3.21 34.00
N ILE A 29 -17.37 -4.28 34.77
CA ILE A 29 -18.56 -5.14 34.67
C ILE A 29 -19.85 -4.36 34.93
N LYS A 30 -19.87 -3.53 36.00
CA LYS A 30 -21.03 -2.70 36.34
C LYS A 30 -21.42 -1.71 35.23
N ASN A 31 -20.46 -1.28 34.42
CA ASN A 31 -20.68 -0.33 33.32
C ASN A 31 -20.75 -1.00 31.95
N SER A 32 -20.90 -2.32 31.89
CA SER A 32 -21.06 -3.09 30.64
C SER A 32 -22.42 -3.75 30.55
N THR A 33 -22.91 -3.91 29.32
CA THR A 33 -24.12 -4.71 28.99
C THR A 33 -23.76 -6.18 28.78
N SER A 34 -22.56 -6.46 28.28
CA SER A 34 -21.97 -7.80 28.20
C SER A 34 -20.45 -7.73 28.30
N HIS A 35 -19.83 -8.82 28.72
CA HIS A 35 -18.41 -8.90 28.90
C HIS A 35 -17.87 -10.29 28.58
N TYR A 36 -16.65 -10.37 28.00
CA TYR A 36 -16.01 -11.58 27.51
C TYR A 36 -14.54 -11.60 27.91
N PHE A 37 -14.15 -12.62 28.71
CA PHE A 37 -12.78 -12.82 29.13
C PHE A 37 -12.02 -13.67 28.12
N TYR A 38 -10.94 -13.15 27.61
CA TYR A 38 -9.98 -13.88 26.79
C TYR A 38 -8.85 -14.34 27.69
N ASN A 39 -8.76 -15.64 27.86
CA ASN A 39 -7.78 -16.27 28.73
C ASN A 39 -6.58 -16.76 27.90
N ASN A 40 -5.38 -16.70 28.50
CA ASN A 40 -4.19 -17.31 27.92
C ASN A 40 -4.24 -18.84 27.99
N GLN A 41 -3.20 -19.53 27.49
CA GLN A 41 -3.11 -20.99 27.48
C GLN A 41 -3.12 -21.62 28.90
N GLN A 42 -2.75 -20.85 29.92
CA GLN A 42 -2.78 -21.24 31.33
C GLN A 42 -4.14 -20.98 32.00
N ASN A 43 -5.13 -20.55 31.21
CA ASN A 43 -6.47 -20.16 31.65
C ASN A 43 -6.49 -18.93 32.58
N GLU A 44 -5.53 -18.02 32.40
CA GLU A 44 -5.50 -16.75 33.12
C GLU A 44 -6.07 -15.64 32.22
N PRO A 45 -6.96 -14.75 32.73
CA PRO A 45 -7.56 -13.71 31.94
C PRO A 45 -6.55 -12.60 31.59
N GLU A 46 -6.42 -12.32 30.31
CA GLU A 46 -5.51 -11.29 29.81
C GLU A 46 -6.24 -10.14 29.13
N ILE A 47 -7.38 -10.41 28.48
CA ILE A 47 -8.14 -9.42 27.75
C ILE A 47 -9.59 -9.51 28.20
N LEU A 48 -10.23 -8.37 28.41
CA LEU A 48 -11.64 -8.23 28.71
C LEU A 48 -12.27 -7.36 27.64
N LYS A 49 -13.06 -7.96 26.78
CA LYS A 49 -13.93 -7.21 25.87
C LYS A 49 -15.28 -6.98 26.51
N ILE A 50 -15.82 -5.79 26.31
CA ILE A 50 -17.11 -5.39 26.82
C ILE A 50 -17.97 -4.76 25.73
N ARG A 51 -19.28 -4.81 25.94
CA ARG A 51 -20.24 -3.93 25.25
C ARG A 51 -20.86 -3.01 26.29
N TYR A 52 -21.12 -1.77 25.94
CA TYR A 52 -21.77 -0.79 26.80
C TYR A 52 -22.57 0.20 25.96
N LYS A 53 -23.60 0.77 26.55
CA LYS A 53 -24.36 1.85 25.89
C LYS A 53 -23.65 3.17 26.09
N ASP A 54 -23.37 3.87 25.01
CA ASP A 54 -22.84 5.24 25.09
C ASP A 54 -23.88 6.15 25.74
N LYS A 55 -23.43 6.97 26.70
CA LYS A 55 -24.32 7.83 27.50
C LYS A 55 -24.91 8.99 26.72
N HIS A 56 -24.30 9.38 25.59
CA HIS A 56 -24.72 10.52 24.78
C HIS A 56 -25.57 10.08 23.58
N THR A 57 -25.19 8.97 22.93
CA THR A 57 -25.89 8.48 21.73
C THR A 57 -26.90 7.38 22.03
N GLY A 58 -26.79 6.69 23.16
CA GLY A 58 -27.57 5.51 23.50
C GLY A 58 -27.20 4.26 22.70
N GLU A 59 -26.28 4.37 21.76
CA GLU A 59 -25.83 3.27 20.92
C GLU A 59 -24.93 2.29 21.69
N GLU A 60 -24.96 1.02 21.26
CA GLU A 60 -24.08 0.00 21.82
C GLU A 60 -22.65 0.13 21.26
N VAL A 61 -21.67 0.29 22.14
CA VAL A 61 -20.26 0.47 21.81
C VAL A 61 -19.43 -0.68 22.35
N LYS A 62 -18.40 -1.07 21.62
CA LYS A 62 -17.41 -2.09 22.02
C LYS A 62 -16.25 -1.43 22.76
N GLY A 63 -15.85 -1.97 23.91
CA GLY A 63 -14.66 -1.58 24.68
C GLY A 63 -13.74 -2.77 24.88
N CYS A 64 -12.44 -2.50 25.01
CA CYS A 64 -11.45 -3.54 25.27
C CYS A 64 -10.51 -3.07 26.38
N TYR A 65 -10.32 -3.93 27.38
CA TYR A 65 -9.42 -3.71 28.50
C TYR A 65 -8.41 -4.85 28.57
N TYR A 66 -7.22 -4.53 29.02
CA TYR A 66 -6.12 -5.48 29.15
C TYR A 66 -5.73 -5.60 30.62
N HIS A 67 -5.55 -6.82 31.10
CA HIS A 67 -5.13 -7.05 32.47
C HIS A 67 -3.73 -6.50 32.69
N TYR A 68 -3.57 -5.68 33.72
CA TYR A 68 -2.27 -5.10 34.07
C TYR A 68 -1.52 -6.07 34.98
N ALA A 69 -0.41 -6.63 34.46
CA ALA A 69 0.35 -7.63 35.18
C ALA A 69 0.84 -7.11 36.55
N GLY A 70 0.64 -7.94 37.59
CA GLY A 70 1.09 -7.62 38.96
C GLY A 70 0.08 -6.90 39.84
N CYS A 71 -1.13 -6.59 39.36
CA CYS A 71 -2.19 -6.01 40.17
C CYS A 71 -3.58 -6.36 39.63
N ASP A 72 -4.60 -6.29 40.49
CA ASP A 72 -6.01 -6.52 40.12
C ASP A 72 -6.64 -5.29 39.40
N ARG A 73 -5.97 -4.84 38.32
CA ARG A 73 -6.38 -3.65 37.57
C ARG A 73 -6.34 -3.90 36.06
N TRP A 74 -7.15 -3.16 35.35
CA TRP A 74 -7.30 -3.23 33.90
C TRP A 74 -7.03 -1.87 33.25
N ILE A 75 -6.44 -1.87 32.07
CA ILE A 75 -6.11 -0.64 31.31
C ILE A 75 -6.69 -0.74 29.89
N LYS A 76 -7.00 0.42 29.29
CA LYS A 76 -7.50 0.50 27.90
C LYS A 76 -6.40 0.36 26.82
N ASN A 77 -5.17 0.08 27.19
CA ASN A 77 -4.03 0.00 26.28
C ASN A 77 -3.49 -1.43 26.21
N LEU A 78 -3.11 -1.85 25.01
CA LEU A 78 -2.56 -3.21 24.74
C LEU A 78 -1.30 -3.52 25.58
N ASN A 79 -0.51 -2.52 25.95
CA ASN A 79 0.71 -2.59 26.76
C ASN A 79 1.63 -3.78 26.37
N GLY A 80 1.79 -4.01 25.04
CA GLY A 80 2.62 -5.09 24.51
C GLY A 80 1.99 -6.49 24.52
N LYS A 81 0.75 -6.66 25.01
CA LYS A 81 0.05 -7.95 24.96
C LYS A 81 -0.42 -8.28 23.55
N LYS A 82 -0.32 -9.54 23.18
CA LYS A 82 -0.79 -10.05 21.90
C LYS A 82 -2.29 -10.35 21.97
N PRO A 83 -3.06 -10.10 20.88
CA PRO A 83 -4.42 -10.58 20.76
C PRO A 83 -4.49 -12.09 20.91
N GLN A 84 -5.63 -12.60 21.38
CA GLN A 84 -5.84 -14.04 21.63
C GLN A 84 -7.20 -14.47 21.07
N LEU A 85 -7.39 -15.80 20.98
CA LEU A 85 -8.69 -16.38 20.67
C LEU A 85 -9.57 -16.40 21.93
N TYR A 86 -10.85 -16.09 21.76
CA TYR A 86 -11.85 -16.31 22.80
C TYR A 86 -12.06 -17.81 22.97
N LYS A 87 -12.05 -18.29 24.21
CA LYS A 87 -12.08 -19.72 24.56
C LYS A 87 -10.86 -20.54 24.09
N LEU A 88 -9.68 -19.93 24.06
CA LEU A 88 -8.42 -20.62 23.71
C LEU A 88 -8.12 -21.86 24.59
N PRO A 89 -8.25 -21.82 25.93
CA PRO A 89 -8.03 -23.01 26.76
C PRO A 89 -8.95 -24.16 26.39
N GLU A 90 -10.22 -23.88 26.10
CA GLU A 90 -11.23 -24.90 25.73
C GLU A 90 -10.88 -25.52 24.37
N LEU A 91 -10.43 -24.70 23.39
CA LEU A 91 -9.91 -25.18 22.11
C LEU A 91 -8.78 -26.20 22.31
N LEU A 92 -7.75 -25.82 23.09
CA LEU A 92 -6.58 -26.65 23.30
C LEU A 92 -6.94 -27.97 24.02
N GLN A 93 -7.89 -27.92 24.97
CA GLN A 93 -8.40 -29.10 25.65
C GLN A 93 -9.20 -30.02 24.72
N ALA A 94 -10.04 -29.43 23.83
CA ALA A 94 -10.82 -30.19 22.86
C ALA A 94 -9.92 -30.93 21.86
N ILE A 95 -8.89 -30.26 21.36
CA ILE A 95 -7.87 -30.90 20.52
C ILE A 95 -7.18 -32.04 21.23
N LYS A 96 -6.78 -31.83 22.50
CA LYS A 96 -6.13 -32.85 23.32
C LYS A 96 -7.04 -34.07 23.60
N ARG A 97 -8.35 -33.85 23.77
CA ARG A 97 -9.36 -34.92 23.89
C ARG A 97 -9.68 -35.61 22.57
N GLY A 98 -9.21 -35.06 21.45
CA GLY A 98 -9.46 -35.58 20.11
C GLY A 98 -10.91 -35.39 19.65
N GLU A 99 -11.56 -34.29 20.03
CA GLU A 99 -12.92 -33.97 19.60
C GLU A 99 -13.01 -33.93 18.07
N GLU A 100 -14.16 -34.37 17.54
CA GLU A 100 -14.38 -34.50 16.10
C GLU A 100 -14.57 -33.13 15.43
N TYR A 101 -15.33 -32.24 16.06
CA TYR A 101 -15.68 -30.93 15.52
C TYR A 101 -15.30 -29.83 16.49
N ILE A 102 -14.65 -28.80 15.96
CA ILE A 102 -14.39 -27.54 16.62
C ILE A 102 -15.06 -26.46 15.78
N PHE A 103 -15.94 -25.68 16.39
CA PHE A 103 -16.66 -24.62 15.71
C PHE A 103 -15.90 -23.30 15.84
N ASP A 104 -15.78 -22.60 14.75
CA ASP A 104 -15.18 -21.27 14.70
C ASP A 104 -16.19 -20.28 14.12
N VAL A 105 -16.55 -19.29 14.91
CA VAL A 105 -17.61 -18.32 14.62
C VAL A 105 -17.07 -16.88 14.65
N GLU A 106 -17.88 -15.91 14.23
CA GLU A 106 -17.44 -14.53 14.14
C GLU A 106 -17.45 -13.81 15.50
N GLY A 107 -18.49 -14.03 16.30
CA GLY A 107 -18.76 -13.28 17.52
C GLY A 107 -18.64 -14.09 18.82
N GLU A 108 -18.35 -13.39 19.94
CA GLU A 108 -18.31 -14.01 21.28
C GLU A 108 -19.68 -14.55 21.73
N LYS A 109 -20.77 -13.88 21.33
CA LYS A 109 -22.16 -14.29 21.59
C LYS A 109 -22.43 -15.69 21.01
N ASP A 110 -21.95 -15.94 19.81
CA ASP A 110 -22.16 -17.18 19.08
C ASP A 110 -21.36 -18.33 19.70
N VAL A 111 -20.10 -18.04 20.10
CA VAL A 111 -19.32 -18.99 20.90
C VAL A 111 -20.06 -19.41 22.17
N ASP A 112 -20.59 -18.43 22.93
CA ASP A 112 -21.30 -18.74 24.17
C ASP A 112 -22.61 -19.49 23.91
N THR A 113 -23.29 -19.24 22.79
CA THR A 113 -24.48 -19.97 22.39
C THR A 113 -24.15 -21.44 22.10
N LEU A 114 -23.16 -21.70 21.27
CA LEU A 114 -22.74 -23.06 20.93
C LEU A 114 -22.16 -23.81 22.15
N THR A 115 -21.39 -23.11 23.00
CA THR A 115 -20.82 -23.71 24.22
C THR A 115 -21.93 -24.13 25.21
N ARG A 116 -22.98 -23.31 25.38
CA ARG A 116 -24.14 -23.69 26.21
C ARG A 116 -24.89 -24.92 25.69
N LEU A 117 -24.80 -25.17 24.41
CA LEU A 117 -25.34 -26.38 23.77
C LEU A 117 -24.39 -27.58 23.81
N GLY A 118 -23.22 -27.46 24.48
CA GLY A 118 -22.26 -28.54 24.65
C GLY A 118 -21.25 -28.72 23.52
N LEU A 119 -21.16 -27.73 22.60
CA LEU A 119 -20.21 -27.74 21.50
C LEU A 119 -18.97 -26.94 21.85
N THR A 120 -17.79 -27.37 21.39
CA THR A 120 -16.56 -26.58 21.51
C THR A 120 -16.55 -25.52 20.40
N ALA A 121 -16.62 -24.25 20.82
CA ALA A 121 -16.60 -23.11 19.91
C ALA A 121 -15.58 -22.05 20.32
N VAL A 122 -15.03 -21.36 19.34
CA VAL A 122 -13.99 -20.32 19.50
C VAL A 122 -14.24 -19.17 18.54
N THR A 123 -13.63 -18.01 18.82
CA THR A 123 -13.60 -16.90 17.88
C THR A 123 -12.34 -16.04 18.08
N SER A 124 -11.92 -15.34 17.02
CA SER A 124 -10.97 -14.24 17.12
C SER A 124 -11.64 -12.90 17.49
N GLY A 125 -12.99 -12.86 17.56
CA GLY A 125 -13.80 -11.76 18.11
C GLY A 125 -14.38 -10.77 17.11
N SER A 126 -14.17 -10.93 15.81
CA SER A 126 -14.89 -10.25 14.70
C SER A 126 -14.36 -10.70 13.36
N ALA A 127 -15.06 -10.44 12.25
CA ALA A 127 -14.62 -10.68 10.87
C ALA A 127 -13.26 -10.04 10.51
N LYS A 128 -12.76 -9.14 11.32
CA LYS A 128 -11.52 -8.40 11.07
C LYS A 128 -10.38 -8.73 12.03
N SER A 129 -10.58 -9.71 12.90
CA SER A 129 -9.66 -10.00 14.02
C SER A 129 -8.78 -11.22 13.80
N TRP A 130 -9.00 -12.00 12.72
CA TRP A 130 -8.16 -13.14 12.41
C TRP A 130 -6.72 -12.73 12.15
N ARG A 131 -5.77 -13.48 12.71
CA ARG A 131 -4.33 -13.35 12.45
C ARG A 131 -3.78 -14.71 12.08
N ASP A 132 -2.88 -14.76 11.12
CA ASP A 132 -2.34 -16.02 10.64
C ASP A 132 -1.61 -16.81 11.75
N GLU A 133 -1.05 -16.11 12.74
CA GLU A 133 -0.43 -16.75 13.93
C GLU A 133 -1.42 -17.60 14.75
N PHE A 134 -2.73 -17.34 14.66
CA PHE A 134 -3.75 -18.10 15.39
C PHE A 134 -3.89 -19.55 14.89
N LYS A 135 -3.54 -19.83 13.63
CA LYS A 135 -3.63 -21.17 13.04
C LYS A 135 -2.85 -22.21 13.84
N GLU A 136 -1.75 -21.81 14.49
CA GLU A 136 -0.94 -22.72 15.27
C GLU A 136 -1.68 -23.29 16.48
N HIS A 137 -2.68 -22.58 17.03
CA HIS A 137 -3.52 -23.08 18.12
C HIS A 137 -4.49 -24.19 17.69
N TYR A 138 -4.74 -24.33 16.38
CA TYR A 138 -5.61 -25.37 15.83
C TYR A 138 -4.85 -26.63 15.41
N ARG A 139 -3.53 -26.62 15.48
CA ARG A 139 -2.70 -27.77 15.10
C ARG A 139 -3.10 -29.02 15.86
N GLY A 140 -3.44 -30.10 15.13
CA GLY A 140 -3.94 -31.35 15.66
C GLY A 140 -5.46 -31.46 15.77
N ALA A 141 -6.22 -30.42 15.46
CA ALA A 141 -7.68 -30.50 15.33
C ALA A 141 -8.05 -31.43 14.17
N LYS A 142 -9.12 -32.23 14.35
CA LYS A 142 -9.65 -33.11 13.31
C LYS A 142 -10.39 -32.29 12.27
N THR A 143 -11.53 -31.71 12.62
CA THR A 143 -12.34 -30.92 11.71
C THR A 143 -12.68 -29.58 12.34
N VAL A 144 -12.34 -28.50 11.66
CA VAL A 144 -12.74 -27.13 12.03
C VAL A 144 -13.92 -26.71 11.16
N ILE A 145 -15.02 -26.36 11.83
CA ILE A 145 -16.25 -25.92 11.22
C ILE A 145 -16.32 -24.39 11.34
N ILE A 146 -16.25 -23.69 10.24
CA ILE A 146 -16.38 -22.23 10.20
C ILE A 146 -17.82 -21.89 9.86
N LEU A 147 -18.50 -21.14 10.75
CA LEU A 147 -19.86 -20.65 10.59
C LEU A 147 -19.81 -19.13 10.39
N PRO A 148 -19.86 -18.63 9.16
CA PRO A 148 -19.88 -17.18 8.88
C PRO A 148 -21.24 -16.56 9.22
N ASP A 149 -21.25 -15.29 9.61
CA ASP A 149 -22.45 -14.46 9.57
C ASP A 149 -22.94 -14.38 8.12
N ASN A 150 -24.25 -14.30 7.90
CA ASN A 150 -24.81 -14.28 6.55
C ASN A 150 -24.71 -12.90 5.90
N ASP A 151 -23.49 -12.37 5.81
CA ASP A 151 -23.17 -11.15 5.08
C ASP A 151 -21.89 -11.29 4.26
N HIS A 152 -21.58 -10.26 3.45
CA HIS A 152 -20.39 -10.32 2.60
C HIS A 152 -19.07 -10.35 3.42
N PRO A 153 -18.89 -9.51 4.46
CA PRO A 153 -17.70 -9.58 5.31
C PRO A 153 -17.50 -10.92 6.01
N GLY A 154 -18.59 -11.54 6.52
CA GLY A 154 -18.55 -12.84 7.18
C GLY A 154 -18.08 -13.95 6.24
N ARG A 155 -18.59 -13.96 5.00
CA ARG A 155 -18.13 -14.93 3.97
C ARG A 155 -16.68 -14.74 3.57
N GLU A 156 -16.21 -13.50 3.36
CA GLU A 156 -14.79 -13.24 3.07
C GLU A 156 -13.87 -13.69 4.22
N TYR A 157 -14.28 -13.42 5.44
CA TYR A 157 -13.57 -13.83 6.64
C TYR A 157 -13.48 -15.37 6.78
N ALA A 158 -14.59 -16.08 6.51
CA ALA A 158 -14.60 -17.53 6.53
C ALA A 158 -13.65 -18.13 5.50
N GLU A 159 -13.63 -17.58 4.28
CA GLU A 159 -12.69 -17.97 3.23
C GLU A 159 -11.23 -17.74 3.63
N GLN A 160 -10.90 -16.59 4.19
CA GLN A 160 -9.55 -16.28 4.66
C GLN A 160 -9.09 -17.25 5.74
N LYS A 161 -9.98 -17.53 6.71
CA LYS A 161 -9.70 -18.45 7.82
C LYS A 161 -9.54 -19.89 7.32
N ALA A 162 -10.40 -20.33 6.43
CA ALA A 162 -10.31 -21.67 5.83
C ALA A 162 -8.99 -21.87 5.08
N LYS A 163 -8.58 -20.87 4.29
CA LYS A 163 -7.26 -20.87 3.61
C LYS A 163 -6.09 -20.97 4.59
N SER A 164 -6.16 -20.21 5.69
CA SER A 164 -5.11 -20.21 6.73
C SER A 164 -5.02 -21.54 7.48
N LEU A 165 -6.15 -22.23 7.71
CA LEU A 165 -6.22 -23.49 8.41
C LEU A 165 -5.99 -24.72 7.52
N CYS A 166 -6.12 -24.56 6.20
CA CYS A 166 -5.91 -25.64 5.23
C CYS A 166 -4.46 -26.15 5.31
N GLY A 167 -4.30 -27.45 5.54
CA GLY A 167 -2.98 -28.09 5.76
C GLY A 167 -2.43 -27.98 7.20
N ILE A 168 -3.07 -27.22 8.08
CA ILE A 168 -2.75 -27.16 9.53
C ILE A 168 -3.60 -28.15 10.32
N VAL A 169 -4.89 -28.24 9.97
CA VAL A 169 -5.85 -29.18 10.53
C VAL A 169 -6.18 -30.27 9.52
N LYS A 170 -6.77 -31.39 9.97
CA LYS A 170 -7.08 -32.50 9.07
C LYS A 170 -8.14 -32.12 8.04
N GLU A 171 -9.22 -31.45 8.47
CA GLU A 171 -10.31 -30.99 7.62
C GLU A 171 -10.81 -29.60 8.04
N VAL A 172 -11.20 -28.79 7.06
CA VAL A 172 -11.90 -27.51 7.26
C VAL A 172 -13.21 -27.56 6.49
N LYS A 173 -14.28 -27.05 7.06
CA LYS A 173 -15.57 -26.88 6.38
C LYS A 173 -16.11 -25.47 6.61
N ILE A 174 -16.60 -24.81 5.58
CA ILE A 174 -17.36 -23.55 5.69
C ILE A 174 -18.83 -23.93 5.54
N VAL A 175 -19.58 -23.83 6.62
CA VAL A 175 -21.00 -24.21 6.64
C VAL A 175 -21.87 -22.95 6.57
N ASN A 176 -22.56 -22.75 5.46
CA ASN A 176 -23.54 -21.69 5.31
C ASN A 176 -24.89 -22.22 5.76
N LEU A 177 -25.39 -21.74 6.89
CA LEU A 177 -26.65 -22.21 7.48
C LEU A 177 -27.85 -21.77 6.62
N PRO A 178 -28.75 -22.68 6.24
CA PRO A 178 -29.90 -22.35 5.42
C PRO A 178 -30.95 -21.51 6.17
N GLY A 179 -31.62 -20.63 5.44
CA GLY A 179 -32.73 -19.82 6.00
C GLY A 179 -32.35 -18.56 6.76
N LEU A 180 -31.05 -18.29 6.96
CA LEU A 180 -30.57 -17.04 7.54
C LEU A 180 -30.85 -15.85 6.61
N LYS A 181 -31.34 -14.74 7.18
CA LYS A 181 -31.46 -13.45 6.51
C LYS A 181 -30.13 -12.71 6.51
N ASP A 182 -30.07 -11.61 5.78
CA ASP A 182 -28.87 -10.75 5.75
C ASP A 182 -28.46 -10.32 7.17
N ARG A 183 -27.17 -10.52 7.52
CA ARG A 183 -26.53 -10.25 8.81
C ARG A 183 -26.99 -11.11 10.01
N GLU A 184 -27.77 -12.15 9.78
CA GLU A 184 -28.10 -13.12 10.84
C GLU A 184 -26.91 -14.09 11.05
N ASP A 185 -26.77 -14.56 12.28
CA ASP A 185 -25.71 -15.42 12.78
C ASP A 185 -26.23 -16.80 13.21
N VAL A 186 -25.34 -17.68 13.67
CA VAL A 186 -25.74 -19.01 14.16
C VAL A 186 -26.63 -18.94 15.41
N THR A 187 -26.51 -17.90 16.23
CA THR A 187 -27.39 -17.70 17.37
C THR A 187 -28.82 -17.43 16.91
N ASP A 188 -29.01 -16.61 15.87
CA ASP A 188 -30.32 -16.33 15.29
C ASP A 188 -30.92 -17.60 14.67
N TRP A 189 -30.10 -18.43 14.01
CA TRP A 189 -30.52 -19.71 13.45
C TRP A 189 -31.02 -20.69 14.51
N ILE A 190 -30.33 -20.82 15.64
CA ILE A 190 -30.74 -21.65 16.77
C ILE A 190 -32.02 -21.09 17.40
N GLN A 191 -32.14 -19.76 17.54
CA GLN A 191 -33.35 -19.11 18.07
C GLN A 191 -34.56 -19.27 17.16
N ALA A 192 -34.38 -19.45 15.87
CA ALA A 192 -35.45 -19.77 14.91
C ALA A 192 -35.99 -21.19 15.05
N GLY A 193 -35.46 -22.00 15.98
CA GLY A 193 -35.95 -23.32 16.34
C GLY A 193 -35.16 -24.50 15.82
N HIS A 194 -34.01 -24.27 15.24
CA HIS A 194 -33.11 -25.33 14.77
C HIS A 194 -32.36 -25.97 15.95
N SER A 195 -32.15 -27.28 15.89
CA SER A 195 -31.47 -28.07 16.91
C SER A 195 -29.97 -28.27 16.61
N ILE A 196 -29.23 -28.79 17.61
CA ILE A 196 -27.85 -29.26 17.38
C ILE A 196 -27.82 -30.37 16.31
N GLY A 197 -28.82 -31.24 16.28
CA GLY A 197 -28.94 -32.31 15.28
C GLY A 197 -28.93 -31.73 13.87
N ASP A 198 -29.75 -30.70 13.63
CA ASP A 198 -29.82 -30.01 12.33
C ASP A 198 -28.49 -29.37 11.98
N LEU A 199 -27.79 -28.75 12.95
CA LEU A 199 -26.47 -28.19 12.72
C LEU A 199 -25.43 -29.25 12.31
N ILE A 200 -25.43 -30.38 13.01
CA ILE A 200 -24.52 -31.48 12.69
C ILE A 200 -24.85 -32.11 11.32
N ASP A 201 -26.10 -32.15 10.93
CA ASP A 201 -26.49 -32.65 9.61
C ASP A 201 -26.04 -31.69 8.50
N GLU A 202 -26.13 -30.38 8.69
CA GLU A 202 -25.53 -29.38 7.78
C GLU A 202 -24.01 -29.55 7.69
N VAL A 203 -23.33 -29.81 8.81
CA VAL A 203 -21.88 -30.08 8.84
C VAL A 203 -21.53 -31.33 8.02
N LYS A 204 -22.34 -32.41 8.12
CA LYS A 204 -22.06 -33.67 7.39
C LYS A 204 -22.20 -33.51 5.88
N ILE A 205 -23.25 -32.80 5.42
CA ILE A 205 -23.48 -32.60 3.99
C ILE A 205 -22.55 -31.55 3.35
N THR A 206 -21.97 -30.66 4.15
CA THR A 206 -21.04 -29.65 3.66
C THR A 206 -19.73 -30.31 3.25
N PRO A 207 -19.24 -30.09 1.99
CA PRO A 207 -17.97 -30.65 1.53
C PRO A 207 -16.78 -30.07 2.33
N VAL A 208 -15.72 -30.85 2.41
CA VAL A 208 -14.44 -30.38 2.96
C VAL A 208 -13.92 -29.24 2.08
N TYR A 209 -13.52 -28.15 2.72
CA TYR A 209 -12.93 -27.02 2.04
C TYR A 209 -11.61 -27.43 1.38
N SER A 210 -11.53 -27.23 0.08
CA SER A 210 -10.30 -27.36 -0.68
C SER A 210 -9.95 -26.02 -1.29
N LEU A 211 -8.68 -25.67 -1.29
CA LEU A 211 -8.23 -24.51 -2.07
C LEU A 211 -8.75 -24.63 -3.50
N PRO A 212 -9.32 -23.57 -4.09
CA PRO A 212 -9.80 -23.64 -5.46
C PRO A 212 -8.65 -24.11 -6.36
N VAL A 213 -8.81 -25.30 -6.91
CA VAL A 213 -7.91 -25.81 -7.95
C VAL A 213 -8.18 -24.96 -9.17
N ILE A 214 -7.23 -24.12 -9.56
CA ILE A 214 -7.23 -23.50 -10.88
C ILE A 214 -7.28 -24.69 -11.85
N GLN A 215 -8.39 -24.84 -12.57
CA GLN A 215 -8.53 -25.87 -13.59
C GLN A 215 -7.48 -25.61 -14.66
N SER A 216 -6.33 -26.23 -14.51
CA SER A 216 -5.39 -26.46 -15.59
C SER A 216 -5.96 -27.59 -16.44
N ILE A 217 -6.01 -27.36 -17.73
CA ILE A 217 -6.23 -28.34 -18.80
C ILE A 217 -5.52 -29.67 -18.48
N PRO A 218 -6.13 -30.85 -18.73
CA PRO A 218 -5.60 -32.10 -18.25
C PRO A 218 -4.29 -32.46 -18.94
N GLN A 219 -3.22 -32.33 -18.26
CA GLN A 219 -2.01 -33.09 -18.47
C GLN A 219 -1.65 -33.79 -17.18
N GLU A 220 -1.69 -35.12 -17.22
CA GLU A 220 -1.12 -35.98 -16.20
C GLU A 220 0.34 -35.58 -15.94
N GLN A 221 0.57 -34.80 -14.88
CA GLN A 221 1.88 -34.70 -14.26
C GLN A 221 1.71 -34.83 -12.77
N LYS A 222 2.30 -35.87 -12.21
CA LYS A 222 2.51 -36.09 -10.77
C LYS A 222 2.93 -34.76 -10.15
N LYS A 223 2.21 -34.30 -9.10
CA LYS A 223 2.73 -33.26 -8.20
C LYS A 223 4.02 -33.82 -7.58
N GLU A 224 5.13 -33.48 -8.17
CA GLU A 224 6.41 -33.51 -7.47
C GLU A 224 6.28 -32.52 -6.30
N ALA A 225 6.62 -33.01 -5.10
CA ALA A 225 6.85 -32.13 -3.96
C ALA A 225 7.76 -31.00 -4.44
N ALA A 226 7.50 -29.77 -3.97
CA ALA A 226 8.34 -28.62 -4.30
C ALA A 226 9.79 -29.00 -4.06
N THR A 227 10.45 -29.47 -5.12
CA THR A 227 11.85 -29.86 -5.04
C THR A 227 12.65 -28.56 -4.97
N TRP A 228 13.12 -28.23 -3.77
CA TRP A 228 14.14 -27.20 -3.63
C TRP A 228 15.29 -27.53 -4.60
N LYS A 229 15.68 -26.54 -5.40
CA LYS A 229 16.90 -26.62 -6.20
C LYS A 229 18.06 -26.14 -5.35
N PRO A 230 19.23 -26.78 -5.42
CA PRO A 230 20.43 -26.23 -4.79
C PRO A 230 20.66 -24.80 -5.25
N LEU A 231 21.18 -23.95 -4.37
CA LEU A 231 21.60 -22.62 -4.77
C LEU A 231 22.74 -22.71 -5.78
N GLU A 232 22.52 -22.15 -6.95
CA GLU A 232 23.57 -22.01 -7.95
C GLU A 232 24.41 -20.80 -7.60
N THR A 233 25.72 -20.99 -7.48
CA THR A 233 26.66 -19.93 -7.16
C THR A 233 27.82 -19.96 -8.14
N ILE A 234 28.37 -18.80 -8.40
CA ILE A 234 29.61 -18.64 -9.16
C ILE A 234 30.66 -18.00 -8.25
N SER A 235 31.91 -18.29 -8.47
CA SER A 235 33.01 -17.66 -7.71
C SER A 235 33.13 -16.17 -8.03
N ALA A 236 33.66 -15.37 -7.10
CA ALA A 236 33.89 -13.95 -7.34
C ALA A 236 34.85 -13.72 -8.52
N GLU A 237 35.79 -14.65 -8.73
CA GLU A 237 36.73 -14.60 -9.87
C GLU A 237 36.00 -14.82 -11.20
N GLU A 238 35.13 -15.82 -11.30
CA GLU A 238 34.34 -16.08 -12.50
C GLU A 238 33.38 -14.92 -12.75
N PHE A 239 32.68 -14.43 -11.70
CA PHE A 239 31.77 -13.29 -11.80
C PHE A 239 32.45 -12.04 -12.34
N SER A 240 33.67 -11.76 -11.91
CA SER A 240 34.44 -10.58 -12.36
C SER A 240 34.82 -10.62 -13.85
N LYS A 241 34.83 -11.82 -14.46
CA LYS A 241 35.16 -12.01 -15.89
C LYS A 241 33.91 -11.92 -16.80
N ILE A 242 32.70 -11.94 -16.24
CA ILE A 242 31.48 -11.83 -17.02
C ILE A 242 31.33 -10.39 -17.51
N GLN A 243 31.21 -10.22 -18.80
CA GLN A 243 30.91 -8.94 -19.42
C GLN A 243 29.41 -8.81 -19.62
N TYR A 244 28.73 -8.05 -18.75
CA TYR A 244 27.35 -7.72 -18.95
C TYR A 244 27.18 -6.55 -19.92
N PRO A 245 26.12 -6.51 -20.73
CA PRO A 245 25.80 -5.34 -21.53
C PRO A 245 25.54 -4.13 -20.62
N PRO A 246 25.79 -2.91 -21.09
CA PRO A 246 25.49 -1.71 -20.32
C PRO A 246 23.99 -1.64 -20.01
N ILE A 247 23.67 -1.06 -18.85
CA ILE A 247 22.29 -0.81 -18.44
C ILE A 247 21.63 0.09 -19.50
N LYS A 248 20.50 -0.35 -20.04
CA LYS A 248 19.74 0.41 -21.00
C LYS A 248 18.74 1.31 -20.31
N PHE A 249 18.50 2.47 -20.91
CA PHE A 249 17.51 3.43 -20.48
C PHE A 249 16.47 3.60 -21.59
N LEU A 250 15.19 3.39 -21.25
CA LEU A 250 14.06 3.72 -22.15
C LEU A 250 13.92 5.24 -22.32
N VAL A 251 14.19 5.99 -21.25
CA VAL A 251 14.38 7.44 -21.28
C VAL A 251 15.69 7.75 -20.57
N GLN A 252 16.58 8.38 -21.28
CA GLN A 252 17.92 8.67 -20.80
C GLN A 252 17.91 9.26 -19.40
N ASP A 253 18.71 8.70 -18.50
CA ASP A 253 18.97 9.16 -17.14
C ASP A 253 17.79 9.15 -16.16
N ILE A 254 16.56 8.79 -16.56
CA ILE A 254 15.39 8.80 -15.67
C ILE A 254 14.57 7.52 -15.68
N LEU A 255 14.56 6.76 -16.78
CA LEU A 255 13.76 5.53 -16.88
C LEU A 255 14.64 4.38 -17.41
N PRO A 256 15.36 3.66 -16.54
CA PRO A 256 16.08 2.44 -16.93
C PRO A 256 15.11 1.29 -17.22
N GLU A 257 15.63 0.20 -17.78
CA GLU A 257 14.90 -1.08 -17.88
C GLU A 257 14.49 -1.59 -16.50
N GLY A 258 13.39 -2.35 -16.44
CA GLY A 258 12.85 -2.96 -15.22
C GLY A 258 11.51 -2.39 -14.80
N LEU A 259 11.18 -2.53 -13.52
CA LEU A 259 9.91 -2.08 -12.97
C LEU A 259 10.03 -0.69 -12.37
N SER A 260 9.28 0.26 -12.91
CA SER A 260 9.25 1.65 -12.44
C SER A 260 7.86 2.05 -11.96
N ILE A 261 7.79 3.01 -11.05
CA ILE A 261 6.53 3.60 -10.59
C ILE A 261 6.52 5.12 -10.79
N LEU A 262 5.42 5.67 -11.31
CA LEU A 262 5.15 7.09 -11.40
C LEU A 262 4.07 7.47 -10.36
N GLY A 263 4.50 8.11 -9.30
CA GLY A 263 3.63 8.58 -8.25
C GLY A 263 3.29 10.05 -8.34
N GLY A 264 2.20 10.42 -7.66
CA GLY A 264 1.79 11.82 -7.55
C GLY A 264 0.32 11.97 -7.22
N SER A 265 -0.06 13.17 -6.75
CA SER A 265 -1.44 13.49 -6.37
C SER A 265 -2.42 13.32 -7.55
N PRO A 266 -3.72 13.09 -7.29
CA PRO A 266 -4.71 13.03 -8.35
C PRO A 266 -4.78 14.35 -9.15
N LYS A 267 -4.98 14.24 -10.47
CA LYS A 267 -5.20 15.38 -11.39
C LYS A 267 -4.00 16.34 -11.60
N ILE A 268 -2.77 15.88 -11.32
CA ILE A 268 -1.56 16.69 -11.56
C ILE A 268 -0.93 16.49 -12.94
N GLY A 269 -1.50 15.61 -13.78
CA GLY A 269 -1.03 15.40 -15.14
C GLY A 269 -0.19 14.14 -15.36
N LYS A 270 -0.26 13.11 -14.47
CA LYS A 270 0.46 11.85 -14.63
C LYS A 270 0.14 11.12 -15.93
N THR A 271 -1.13 11.01 -16.29
CA THR A 271 -1.58 10.38 -17.55
C THR A 271 -0.97 11.07 -18.77
N PHE A 272 -0.96 12.42 -18.80
CA PHE A 272 -0.28 13.17 -19.86
C PHE A 272 1.24 12.90 -19.88
N PHE A 273 1.87 12.85 -18.70
CA PHE A 273 3.28 12.53 -18.57
C PHE A 273 3.60 11.14 -19.16
N ALA A 274 2.84 10.14 -18.76
CA ALA A 274 3.04 8.76 -19.20
C ALA A 274 2.70 8.56 -20.69
N LEU A 275 1.61 9.17 -21.21
CA LEU A 275 1.26 9.09 -22.62
C LEU A 275 2.31 9.75 -23.53
N ASN A 276 2.83 10.93 -23.15
CA ASN A 276 3.91 11.58 -23.89
C ASN A 276 5.18 10.72 -23.92
N MET A 277 5.55 10.17 -22.77
CA MET A 277 6.72 9.30 -22.65
C MET A 277 6.53 8.03 -23.49
N ALA A 278 5.38 7.37 -23.39
CA ALA A 278 5.03 6.18 -24.17
C ALA A 278 5.06 6.44 -25.69
N LEU A 279 4.48 7.55 -26.13
CA LEU A 279 4.51 7.97 -27.53
C LEU A 279 5.93 8.24 -28.02
N SER A 280 6.73 8.96 -27.25
CA SER A 280 8.12 9.25 -27.61
C SER A 280 8.98 7.97 -27.67
N ILE A 281 8.82 7.05 -26.74
CA ILE A 281 9.50 5.73 -26.76
C ILE A 281 9.09 4.92 -27.98
N ALA A 282 7.80 4.90 -28.34
CA ALA A 282 7.33 4.17 -29.52
C ALA A 282 7.92 4.72 -30.83
N GLN A 283 8.16 6.05 -30.88
CA GLN A 283 8.72 6.74 -32.05
C GLN A 283 10.27 6.80 -32.03
N GLY A 284 10.89 6.72 -30.86
CA GLY A 284 12.33 7.00 -30.67
C GLY A 284 12.62 8.50 -30.67
N ASP A 285 11.64 9.31 -30.24
CA ASP A 285 11.73 10.77 -30.21
C ASP A 285 12.25 11.28 -28.86
N ILE A 286 12.53 12.57 -28.79
CA ILE A 286 12.81 13.26 -27.55
C ILE A 286 11.54 13.36 -26.70
N THR A 287 11.67 13.13 -25.39
CA THR A 287 10.64 13.37 -24.39
C THR A 287 11.09 14.41 -23.37
N LEU A 288 10.14 14.97 -22.62
CA LEU A 288 10.39 16.00 -21.58
C LEU A 288 11.23 17.19 -22.06
N GLY A 289 11.13 17.52 -23.33
CA GLY A 289 11.82 18.64 -23.98
C GLY A 289 13.26 18.35 -24.42
N SER A 290 13.98 17.43 -23.78
CA SER A 290 15.42 17.24 -24.02
C SER A 290 15.94 15.82 -23.93
N LEU A 291 15.20 14.87 -23.35
CA LEU A 291 15.72 13.53 -23.08
C LEU A 291 15.50 12.59 -24.26
N GLN A 292 16.55 11.90 -24.66
CA GLN A 292 16.50 10.87 -25.70
C GLN A 292 15.74 9.64 -25.20
N THR A 293 15.02 8.97 -26.11
CA THR A 293 14.34 7.72 -25.83
C THR A 293 14.89 6.57 -26.68
N GLU A 294 14.87 5.36 -26.11
CA GLU A 294 15.14 4.13 -26.84
C GLU A 294 13.86 3.68 -27.56
N LYS A 295 13.92 3.55 -28.88
CA LYS A 295 12.75 3.14 -29.68
C LYS A 295 12.41 1.67 -29.42
N THR A 296 11.18 1.39 -28.95
CA THR A 296 10.71 0.02 -28.77
C THR A 296 9.18 -0.08 -28.92
N GLY A 297 8.65 -1.31 -28.91
CA GLY A 297 7.21 -1.55 -28.87
C GLY A 297 6.62 -1.21 -27.51
N VAL A 298 5.48 -0.53 -27.50
CA VAL A 298 4.82 -0.01 -26.31
C VAL A 298 3.40 -0.53 -26.19
N ALA A 299 3.01 -0.98 -24.99
CA ALA A 299 1.61 -1.21 -24.63
C ALA A 299 1.17 -0.26 -23.51
N TYR A 300 0.04 0.42 -23.69
CA TYR A 300 -0.55 1.31 -22.71
C TYR A 300 -1.89 0.77 -22.22
N PHE A 301 -1.94 0.28 -20.99
CA PHE A 301 -3.16 -0.22 -20.35
C PHE A 301 -3.83 0.89 -19.53
N ALA A 302 -4.83 1.55 -20.11
CA ALA A 302 -5.62 2.60 -19.48
C ALA A 302 -6.87 2.00 -18.81
N VAL A 303 -6.72 1.43 -17.63
CA VAL A 303 -7.77 0.66 -16.95
C VAL A 303 -8.64 1.49 -15.99
N ASP A 304 -8.32 2.75 -15.78
CA ASP A 304 -9.05 3.67 -14.88
C ASP A 304 -9.91 4.70 -15.63
N GLU A 305 -9.65 4.94 -16.89
CA GLU A 305 -10.38 5.91 -17.72
C GLU A 305 -11.19 5.23 -18.84
N LYS A 306 -12.19 5.95 -19.35
CA LYS A 306 -12.89 5.53 -20.57
C LYS A 306 -11.97 5.64 -21.78
N ASP A 307 -12.06 4.66 -22.67
CA ASP A 307 -11.33 4.59 -23.94
C ASP A 307 -11.43 5.89 -24.76
N GLN A 308 -12.62 6.48 -24.86
CA GLN A 308 -12.87 7.74 -25.52
C GLN A 308 -11.99 8.89 -24.98
N TYR A 309 -11.84 9.00 -23.66
CA TYR A 309 -11.04 10.08 -23.07
C TYR A 309 -9.54 9.88 -23.29
N VAL A 310 -9.10 8.64 -23.28
CA VAL A 310 -7.69 8.31 -23.59
C VAL A 310 -7.39 8.60 -25.05
N GLN A 311 -8.31 8.24 -25.95
CA GLN A 311 -8.20 8.54 -27.38
C GLN A 311 -8.13 10.05 -27.65
N GLU A 312 -9.00 10.83 -27.00
CA GLU A 312 -8.99 12.29 -27.11
C GLU A 312 -7.65 12.88 -26.67
N LYS A 313 -7.14 12.46 -25.49
CA LYS A 313 -5.82 12.90 -25.00
C LYS A 313 -4.69 12.54 -25.96
N PHE A 314 -4.69 11.30 -26.45
CA PHE A 314 -3.67 10.82 -27.38
C PHE A 314 -3.69 11.61 -28.71
N ASN A 315 -4.88 11.86 -29.27
CA ASN A 315 -5.02 12.62 -30.50
C ASN A 315 -4.62 14.08 -30.29
N ASN A 316 -5.03 14.70 -29.19
CA ASN A 316 -4.65 16.07 -28.86
C ASN A 316 -3.13 16.22 -28.70
N ILE A 317 -2.46 15.29 -27.97
CA ILE A 317 -0.99 15.30 -27.86
C ILE A 317 -0.33 15.28 -29.24
N ARG A 318 -0.80 14.41 -30.14
CA ARG A 318 -0.23 14.28 -31.49
C ARG A 318 -0.48 15.53 -32.33
N GLU A 319 -1.70 16.05 -32.30
CA GLU A 319 -2.07 17.26 -33.04
C GLU A 319 -1.25 18.48 -32.57
N PHE A 320 -1.23 18.76 -31.27
CA PHE A 320 -0.51 19.90 -30.71
C PHE A 320 1.01 19.79 -30.90
N GLN A 321 1.57 18.59 -30.84
CA GLN A 321 3.00 18.37 -31.10
C GLN A 321 3.31 18.18 -32.60
N ARG A 322 2.33 18.30 -33.50
CA ARG A 322 2.47 18.07 -34.94
C ARG A 322 3.06 16.69 -35.29
N LYS A 323 2.79 15.70 -34.46
CA LYS A 323 3.22 14.31 -34.67
C LYS A 323 2.19 13.57 -35.51
N HIS A 324 2.25 13.74 -36.83
CA HIS A 324 1.25 13.18 -37.75
C HIS A 324 1.33 11.65 -37.90
N ASN A 325 2.51 11.07 -37.72
CA ASN A 325 2.68 9.62 -37.82
C ASN A 325 2.15 8.90 -36.57
N ILE A 326 1.27 7.93 -36.77
CA ILE A 326 0.81 7.03 -35.71
C ILE A 326 1.85 5.92 -35.60
N PRO A 327 2.44 5.65 -34.41
CA PRO A 327 3.38 4.56 -34.27
C PRO A 327 2.68 3.20 -34.37
N GLU A 328 3.09 2.37 -35.31
CA GLU A 328 2.53 1.03 -35.51
C GLU A 328 2.90 0.06 -34.37
N ASN A 329 3.95 0.38 -33.62
CA ASN A 329 4.45 -0.38 -32.48
C ASN A 329 3.88 0.08 -31.13
N MET A 330 2.76 0.84 -31.10
CA MET A 330 2.07 1.23 -29.88
C MET A 330 0.65 0.68 -29.85
N GLU A 331 0.32 -0.02 -28.77
CA GLU A 331 -1.00 -0.64 -28.57
C GLU A 331 -1.67 -0.11 -27.30
N PHE A 332 -3.01 -0.09 -27.28
CA PHE A 332 -3.80 0.32 -26.13
C PHE A 332 -4.68 -0.81 -25.63
N GLY A 333 -4.77 -0.96 -24.29
CA GLY A 333 -5.68 -1.87 -23.63
C GLY A 333 -6.54 -1.12 -22.60
N PHE A 334 -7.82 -1.47 -22.50
CA PHE A 334 -8.77 -0.78 -21.64
C PHE A 334 -9.41 -1.72 -20.60
N LYS A 335 -9.10 -3.00 -20.67
CA LYS A 335 -9.62 -4.02 -19.74
C LYS A 335 -8.47 -4.91 -19.30
N MET A 336 -8.39 -5.10 -18.00
CA MET A 336 -7.42 -5.99 -17.38
C MET A 336 -8.04 -6.54 -16.10
N ASN A 337 -7.85 -7.80 -15.84
CA ASN A 337 -8.24 -8.42 -14.58
C ASN A 337 -7.39 -7.85 -13.43
N ARG A 338 -7.87 -8.00 -12.20
CA ARG A 338 -7.00 -7.75 -11.06
C ARG A 338 -5.82 -8.70 -11.07
N LEU A 339 -4.68 -8.25 -10.60
CA LEU A 339 -3.47 -9.06 -10.57
C LEU A 339 -3.71 -10.42 -9.89
N SER A 340 -4.43 -10.43 -8.76
CA SER A 340 -4.80 -11.66 -8.03
C SER A 340 -5.94 -12.49 -8.68
N GLU A 341 -6.52 -12.04 -9.77
CA GLU A 341 -7.67 -12.64 -10.44
C GLU A 341 -7.34 -12.99 -11.90
N GLY A 342 -6.11 -13.42 -12.18
CA GLY A 342 -5.63 -13.76 -13.51
C GLY A 342 -4.97 -12.59 -14.27
N GLY A 343 -4.69 -11.46 -13.62
CA GLY A 343 -4.06 -10.31 -14.26
C GLY A 343 -2.59 -10.55 -14.61
N TYR A 344 -1.86 -11.32 -13.81
CA TYR A 344 -0.47 -11.70 -14.11
C TYR A 344 -0.42 -12.60 -15.36
N GLU A 345 -1.29 -13.58 -15.42
CA GLU A 345 -1.41 -14.51 -16.55
C GLU A 345 -1.78 -13.77 -17.83
N GLN A 346 -2.66 -12.75 -17.74
CA GLN A 346 -2.99 -11.90 -18.88
C GLN A 346 -1.78 -11.10 -19.39
N ILE A 347 -0.95 -10.56 -18.48
CA ILE A 347 0.27 -9.84 -18.85
C ILE A 347 1.27 -10.79 -19.50
N ILE A 348 1.49 -11.98 -18.93
CA ILE A 348 2.43 -12.98 -19.45
C ILE A 348 1.98 -13.44 -20.84
N ASP A 349 0.72 -13.84 -21.00
CA ASP A 349 0.15 -14.26 -22.28
C ASP A 349 0.26 -13.13 -23.34
N TYR A 350 -0.03 -11.88 -22.93
CA TYR A 350 0.11 -10.74 -23.83
C TYR A 350 1.55 -10.54 -24.31
N ILE A 351 2.53 -10.58 -23.41
CA ILE A 351 3.95 -10.45 -23.75
C ILE A 351 4.40 -11.59 -24.67
N ASP A 352 3.97 -12.83 -24.39
CA ASP A 352 4.35 -14.02 -25.19
C ASP A 352 3.77 -13.96 -26.60
N ARG A 353 2.56 -13.42 -26.77
CA ARG A 353 1.94 -13.19 -28.10
C ARG A 353 2.49 -11.97 -28.84
N LYS A 354 3.10 -11.02 -28.12
CA LYS A 354 3.58 -9.74 -28.65
C LYS A 354 5.05 -9.48 -28.25
N PRO A 355 5.99 -10.30 -28.69
CA PRO A 355 7.40 -10.22 -28.25
C PRO A 355 8.11 -8.92 -28.63
N GLN A 356 7.54 -8.15 -29.59
CA GLN A 356 8.03 -6.83 -29.97
C GLN A 356 7.74 -5.76 -28.91
N ILE A 357 6.76 -5.98 -28.00
CA ILE A 357 6.45 -5.05 -26.92
C ILE A 357 7.49 -5.24 -25.81
N LYS A 358 8.23 -4.16 -25.52
CA LYS A 358 9.26 -4.13 -24.46
C LYS A 358 9.00 -3.09 -23.39
N PHE A 359 8.00 -2.25 -23.59
CA PHE A 359 7.57 -1.29 -22.58
C PHE A 359 6.07 -1.35 -22.37
N ILE A 360 5.65 -1.52 -21.11
CA ILE A 360 4.24 -1.63 -20.71
C ILE A 360 3.94 -0.53 -19.68
N VAL A 361 2.88 0.24 -19.92
CA VAL A 361 2.36 1.23 -18.97
C VAL A 361 1.03 0.73 -18.40
N ILE A 362 0.86 0.79 -17.08
CA ILE A 362 -0.40 0.46 -16.39
C ILE A 362 -0.93 1.70 -15.68
N ASP A 363 -2.01 2.27 -16.18
CA ASP A 363 -2.70 3.46 -15.65
C ASP A 363 -4.12 3.11 -15.15
N THR A 364 -4.37 2.81 -13.85
CA THR A 364 -3.45 2.93 -12.71
C THR A 364 -3.33 1.60 -11.95
N LEU A 365 -2.23 1.41 -11.22
CA LEU A 365 -2.00 0.27 -10.34
C LEU A 365 -3.17 0.05 -9.37
N GLY A 366 -3.78 1.11 -8.85
CA GLY A 366 -4.90 1.03 -7.91
C GLY A 366 -6.12 0.28 -8.43
N ARG A 367 -6.30 0.18 -9.76
CA ARG A 367 -7.40 -0.57 -10.38
C ARG A 367 -7.12 -2.05 -10.52
N VAL A 368 -5.87 -2.41 -10.79
CA VAL A 368 -5.48 -3.80 -11.06
C VAL A 368 -4.99 -4.54 -9.82
N ARG A 369 -4.53 -3.83 -8.78
CA ARG A 369 -4.13 -4.49 -7.54
C ARG A 369 -5.33 -5.10 -6.80
N LYS A 370 -5.10 -6.09 -5.96
CA LYS A 370 -6.08 -6.69 -5.06
C LYS A 370 -6.76 -5.60 -4.20
N ARG A 371 -8.09 -5.65 -4.06
CA ARG A 371 -8.76 -4.82 -3.05
C ARG A 371 -8.19 -5.21 -1.69
N SER A 372 -7.71 -4.23 -0.93
CA SER A 372 -7.24 -4.47 0.43
C SER A 372 -8.43 -4.96 1.25
N GLY A 373 -8.55 -6.28 1.38
CA GLY A 373 -9.16 -6.86 2.56
C GLY A 373 -8.28 -6.49 3.75
N MET A 374 -8.71 -6.71 4.98
CA MET A 374 -7.99 -6.33 6.20
C MET A 374 -6.71 -7.13 6.47
N GLY A 375 -5.94 -7.45 5.43
CA GLY A 375 -4.55 -7.87 5.53
C GLY A 375 -3.62 -6.66 5.64
N ASN A 376 -2.40 -6.89 6.06
CA ASN A 376 -1.35 -5.88 6.05
C ASN A 376 -1.20 -5.36 4.60
N ALA A 377 -1.65 -4.13 4.34
CA ALA A 377 -1.60 -3.51 3.02
C ALA A 377 -0.16 -3.51 2.44
N TYR A 378 0.83 -3.52 3.32
CA TYR A 378 2.25 -3.65 2.99
C TYR A 378 2.56 -4.99 2.31
N GLU A 379 2.17 -6.13 2.90
CA GLU A 379 2.45 -7.46 2.35
C GLU A 379 1.78 -7.68 1.01
N VAL A 380 0.53 -7.24 0.87
CA VAL A 380 -0.22 -7.32 -0.39
C VAL A 380 0.45 -6.49 -1.50
N ASP A 381 0.95 -5.31 -1.15
CA ASP A 381 1.62 -4.44 -2.13
C ASP A 381 3.00 -5.00 -2.51
N VAL A 382 3.79 -5.52 -1.55
CA VAL A 382 5.09 -6.17 -1.80
C VAL A 382 4.93 -7.41 -2.68
N GLU A 383 3.97 -8.27 -2.38
CA GLU A 383 3.71 -9.49 -3.18
C GLU A 383 3.29 -9.14 -4.60
N ALA A 384 2.33 -8.21 -4.75
CA ALA A 384 1.82 -7.81 -6.06
C ALA A 384 2.90 -7.19 -6.94
N ILE A 385 3.74 -6.32 -6.38
CA ILE A 385 4.80 -5.64 -7.13
C ILE A 385 5.98 -6.58 -7.37
N GLY A 386 6.31 -7.46 -6.41
CA GLY A 386 7.34 -8.47 -6.57
C GLY A 386 7.10 -9.37 -7.77
N GLN A 387 5.88 -9.86 -7.95
CA GLN A 387 5.51 -10.68 -9.11
C GLN A 387 5.63 -9.92 -10.44
N LEU A 388 5.27 -8.63 -10.48
CA LEU A 388 5.49 -7.79 -11.68
C LEU A 388 6.98 -7.59 -11.96
N GLN A 389 7.81 -7.44 -10.94
CA GLN A 389 9.26 -7.34 -11.10
C GLN A 389 9.87 -8.64 -11.65
N ASP A 390 9.39 -9.79 -11.19
CA ASP A 390 9.82 -11.09 -11.70
C ASP A 390 9.43 -11.25 -13.18
N ILE A 391 8.21 -10.87 -13.58
CA ILE A 391 7.80 -10.84 -14.98
C ILE A 391 8.71 -9.92 -15.81
N CYS A 392 9.05 -8.73 -15.30
CA CYS A 392 9.98 -7.84 -16.01
C CYS A 392 11.32 -8.52 -16.28
N LYS A 393 11.88 -9.21 -15.29
CA LYS A 393 13.17 -9.92 -15.40
C LYS A 393 13.06 -11.13 -16.34
N GLU A 394 12.07 -11.99 -16.15
CA GLU A 394 11.93 -13.25 -16.91
C GLU A 394 11.58 -13.01 -18.38
N LYS A 395 10.73 -12.02 -18.66
CA LYS A 395 10.28 -11.70 -20.02
C LYS A 395 11.12 -10.63 -20.72
N ASN A 396 12.09 -10.06 -20.02
CA ASN A 396 12.91 -8.95 -20.53
C ASN A 396 12.07 -7.81 -21.09
N VAL A 397 11.16 -7.31 -20.25
CA VAL A 397 10.28 -6.17 -20.53
C VAL A 397 10.38 -5.16 -19.39
N SER A 398 10.09 -3.90 -19.69
CA SER A 398 10.03 -2.85 -18.69
C SER A 398 8.58 -2.44 -18.43
N MET A 399 8.25 -2.09 -17.19
CA MET A 399 6.91 -1.63 -16.85
C MET A 399 6.96 -0.29 -16.10
N LEU A 400 5.99 0.57 -16.40
CA LEU A 400 5.72 1.81 -15.66
C LEU A 400 4.33 1.74 -15.05
N LEU A 401 4.26 1.73 -13.72
CA LEU A 401 3.02 1.71 -12.96
C LEU A 401 2.65 3.12 -12.54
N LEU A 402 1.46 3.61 -12.90
CA LEU A 402 0.96 4.88 -12.38
C LEU A 402 0.26 4.66 -11.03
N HIS A 403 0.61 5.48 -10.05
CA HIS A 403 0.06 5.37 -8.69
C HIS A 403 -0.39 6.73 -8.14
N HIS A 404 -1.42 6.71 -7.30
CA HIS A 404 -1.92 7.90 -6.61
C HIS A 404 -1.37 7.95 -5.19
N ASN A 405 -0.77 9.09 -4.82
CA ASN A 405 -0.33 9.33 -3.45
C ASN A 405 -1.51 9.33 -2.48
N LYS A 406 -1.31 8.83 -1.26
CA LYS A 406 -2.28 9.02 -0.16
C LYS A 406 -2.34 10.49 0.27
N LYS A 407 -3.48 10.87 0.86
CA LYS A 407 -3.65 12.18 1.49
C LYS A 407 -2.85 12.22 2.81
N GLY A 408 -1.60 12.67 2.76
CA GLY A 408 -0.73 12.93 3.90
C GLY A 408 0.43 13.78 3.41
N LYS A 409 0.91 14.73 4.22
CA LYS A 409 2.13 15.48 3.92
C LYS A 409 3.24 14.88 4.79
N SER A 410 4.02 13.95 4.24
CA SER A 410 5.36 13.65 4.73
C SER A 410 6.37 14.51 3.96
N GLU A 411 7.44 14.92 4.60
CA GLU A 411 8.57 15.60 3.95
C GLU A 411 9.29 14.67 2.97
N ASP A 412 9.24 13.35 3.24
CA ASP A 412 9.75 12.33 2.32
C ASP A 412 8.70 11.96 1.26
N PHE A 413 9.04 12.21 -0.01
CA PHE A 413 8.17 11.88 -1.15
C PHE A 413 7.97 10.37 -1.32
N ILE A 414 8.92 9.54 -0.88
CA ILE A 414 8.83 8.07 -0.91
C ILE A 414 7.72 7.60 0.03
N GLU A 415 7.61 8.19 1.22
CA GLU A 415 6.54 7.89 2.17
C GLU A 415 5.17 8.32 1.65
N ASN A 416 5.09 9.44 0.91
CA ASN A 416 3.85 9.91 0.30
C ASN A 416 3.36 8.99 -0.82
N LEU A 417 4.27 8.31 -1.54
CA LEU A 417 3.96 7.44 -2.67
C LEU A 417 3.22 6.18 -2.25
N SER A 418 3.58 5.58 -1.13
CA SER A 418 3.21 4.20 -0.89
C SER A 418 2.12 4.02 0.14
N GLY A 419 1.96 4.91 1.10
CA GLY A 419 1.17 4.56 2.28
C GLY A 419 1.54 3.20 2.89
N SER A 420 2.49 2.49 2.28
CA SER A 420 3.23 1.35 2.80
C SER A 420 4.64 1.41 2.19
N MET A 421 5.68 1.32 3.01
CA MET A 421 7.08 1.25 2.56
C MET A 421 7.38 0.07 1.61
N GLY A 422 6.39 -0.81 1.39
CA GLY A 422 6.52 -2.00 0.56
C GLY A 422 6.68 -1.72 -0.93
N ILE A 423 6.00 -0.70 -1.45
CA ILE A 423 6.07 -0.37 -2.88
C ILE A 423 7.47 0.16 -3.24
N SER A 424 7.99 1.10 -2.44
CA SER A 424 9.27 1.74 -2.71
C SER A 424 10.47 0.80 -2.61
N GLY A 425 10.41 -0.20 -1.74
CA GLY A 425 11.47 -1.20 -1.58
C GLY A 425 11.56 -2.23 -2.71
N THR A 426 10.48 -2.42 -3.48
CA THR A 426 10.38 -3.50 -4.48
C THR A 426 10.66 -3.01 -5.90
N VAL A 427 10.25 -1.79 -6.28
CA VAL A 427 10.50 -1.26 -7.63
C VAL A 427 11.96 -0.90 -7.86
N ASP A 428 12.37 -0.90 -9.12
CA ASP A 428 13.74 -0.55 -9.51
C ASP A 428 13.94 0.95 -9.62
N THR A 429 12.88 1.70 -10.02
CA THR A 429 12.93 3.16 -10.16
C THR A 429 11.62 3.81 -9.71
N ILE A 430 11.75 4.92 -9.02
CA ILE A 430 10.66 5.76 -8.54
C ILE A 430 10.73 7.11 -9.23
N LEU A 431 9.63 7.50 -9.86
CA LEU A 431 9.38 8.82 -10.43
C LEU A 431 8.27 9.47 -9.58
N ALA A 432 8.54 10.58 -8.93
CA ALA A 432 7.53 11.31 -8.17
C ALA A 432 7.25 12.67 -8.82
N LEU A 433 6.02 12.83 -9.29
CA LEU A 433 5.53 14.07 -9.89
C LEU A 433 4.83 14.91 -8.82
N GLU A 434 5.35 16.09 -8.55
CA GLU A 434 4.81 17.03 -7.58
C GLU A 434 4.45 18.35 -8.26
N ARG A 435 3.23 18.83 -8.07
CA ARG A 435 2.75 20.10 -8.59
C ARG A 435 1.59 20.63 -7.76
N SER A 436 1.60 21.93 -7.44
CA SER A 436 0.45 22.60 -6.84
C SER A 436 -0.70 22.73 -7.84
N ARG A 437 -1.94 22.69 -7.34
CA ARG A 437 -3.12 22.86 -8.22
C ARG A 437 -3.14 24.27 -8.82
N GLY A 438 -3.34 24.33 -10.13
CA GLY A 438 -3.38 25.60 -10.86
C GLY A 438 -2.04 26.05 -11.42
N GLU A 439 -0.93 25.60 -10.85
CA GLU A 439 0.42 25.90 -11.34
C GLU A 439 0.75 25.10 -12.59
N THR A 440 1.59 25.66 -13.46
CA THR A 440 2.16 24.94 -14.61
C THR A 440 3.52 24.32 -14.29
N GLU A 441 4.24 24.89 -13.33
CA GLU A 441 5.54 24.38 -12.86
C GLU A 441 5.35 23.35 -11.75
N GLY A 442 6.28 22.40 -11.67
CA GLY A 442 6.33 21.33 -10.68
C GLY A 442 7.72 20.75 -10.57
N THR A 443 7.82 19.65 -9.84
CA THR A 443 9.07 18.93 -9.64
C THR A 443 8.88 17.48 -10.03
N LEU A 444 9.88 16.91 -10.69
CA LEU A 444 10.03 15.49 -10.94
C LEU A 444 11.23 14.99 -10.13
N LYS A 445 10.97 14.18 -9.12
CA LYS A 445 12.01 13.50 -8.36
C LYS A 445 12.21 12.11 -8.90
N VAL A 446 13.47 11.71 -9.08
CA VAL A 446 13.86 10.42 -9.64
C VAL A 446 14.87 9.76 -8.72
N THR A 447 14.57 8.56 -8.25
CA THR A 447 15.46 7.72 -7.46
C THR A 447 15.31 6.25 -7.85
N GLY A 448 16.30 5.42 -7.60
CA GLY A 448 16.24 3.99 -7.90
C GLY A 448 17.60 3.30 -7.89
N ARG A 449 17.56 1.96 -7.96
CA ARG A 449 18.75 1.11 -7.89
C ARG A 449 19.76 1.36 -9.02
N LEU A 450 19.26 1.78 -10.18
CA LEU A 450 20.06 2.02 -11.38
C LEU A 450 20.29 3.51 -11.65
N ILE A 451 19.76 4.38 -10.81
CA ILE A 451 19.95 5.82 -10.86
C ILE A 451 21.16 6.16 -9.98
N LYS A 452 22.27 6.57 -10.60
CA LYS A 452 23.51 6.85 -9.87
C LYS A 452 23.39 8.01 -8.89
N ASP A 453 22.74 9.09 -9.36
CA ASP A 453 22.51 10.30 -8.57
C ASP A 453 21.02 10.58 -8.56
N GLU A 454 20.42 10.70 -7.38
CA GLU A 454 19.04 11.12 -7.25
C GLU A 454 18.84 12.46 -7.94
N LYS A 455 17.75 12.58 -8.69
CA LYS A 455 17.47 13.80 -9.46
C LYS A 455 16.24 14.48 -8.89
N ASP A 456 16.37 15.77 -8.69
CA ASP A 456 15.28 16.68 -8.36
C ASP A 456 15.21 17.73 -9.49
N LEU A 457 14.26 17.53 -10.41
CA LEU A 457 14.17 18.27 -11.64
C LEU A 457 12.98 19.24 -11.61
N SER A 458 13.20 20.53 -11.84
CA SER A 458 12.13 21.45 -12.14
C SER A 458 11.56 21.14 -13.52
N ILE A 459 10.23 21.01 -13.58
CA ILE A 459 9.50 20.73 -14.81
C ILE A 459 8.35 21.69 -14.99
N LYS A 460 7.94 21.90 -16.24
CA LYS A 460 6.81 22.76 -16.60
C LYS A 460 5.86 22.02 -17.54
N PHE A 461 4.57 22.12 -17.28
CA PHE A 461 3.55 21.66 -18.21
C PHE A 461 3.30 22.70 -19.28
N ASN A 462 3.70 22.38 -20.50
CA ASN A 462 3.44 23.20 -21.68
C ASN A 462 2.01 22.91 -22.17
N LYS A 463 1.11 23.90 -22.04
CA LYS A 463 -0.29 23.75 -22.42
C LYS A 463 -0.49 23.74 -23.94
N ASP A 464 0.43 24.35 -24.68
CA ASP A 464 0.35 24.44 -26.14
C ASP A 464 0.82 23.14 -26.81
N LEU A 465 1.66 22.37 -26.15
CA LEU A 465 2.15 21.07 -26.62
C LEU A 465 1.56 19.88 -25.85
N LEU A 466 0.76 20.13 -24.82
CA LEU A 466 0.24 19.12 -23.88
C LEU A 466 1.33 18.17 -23.36
N SER A 467 2.51 18.72 -23.10
CA SER A 467 3.70 17.97 -22.69
C SER A 467 4.36 18.57 -21.45
N TRP A 468 5.17 17.76 -20.80
CA TRP A 468 6.05 18.22 -19.74
C TRP A 468 7.44 18.50 -20.31
N GLU A 469 8.08 19.55 -19.81
CA GLU A 469 9.43 19.97 -20.19
C GLU A 469 10.30 20.11 -18.95
N ILE A 470 11.54 19.64 -19.01
CA ILE A 470 12.53 19.82 -17.95
C ILE A 470 13.13 21.23 -18.09
N LEU A 471 13.12 21.97 -16.98
CA LEU A 471 13.71 23.30 -16.88
C LEU A 471 15.14 23.28 -16.33
N GLY A 472 15.54 22.16 -15.72
CA GLY A 472 16.85 21.94 -15.11
C GLY A 472 16.77 21.34 -13.71
N ASP A 473 17.91 21.27 -13.04
CA ASP A 473 17.98 20.90 -11.62
C ASP A 473 17.16 21.87 -10.76
N SER A 474 16.34 21.35 -9.83
CA SER A 474 15.39 22.13 -9.06
C SER A 474 16.04 23.20 -8.18
N GLU A 475 17.16 22.88 -7.56
CA GLU A 475 17.86 23.84 -6.72
C GLU A 475 18.49 24.95 -7.54
N LEU A 476 19.12 24.60 -8.66
CA LEU A 476 19.74 25.59 -9.57
C LEU A 476 18.67 26.46 -10.25
N TYR A 477 17.57 25.86 -10.68
CA TYR A 477 16.45 26.59 -11.30
C TYR A 477 15.82 27.58 -10.32
N ARG A 478 15.54 27.15 -9.09
CA ARG A 478 15.00 28.00 -8.03
C ARG A 478 15.94 29.16 -7.72
N GLN A 479 17.23 28.89 -7.56
CA GLN A 479 18.22 29.94 -7.31
C GLN A 479 18.29 30.93 -8.48
N SER A 480 18.18 30.48 -9.73
CA SER A 480 18.15 31.36 -10.91
C SER A 480 16.90 32.23 -10.92
N LYS A 481 15.74 31.68 -10.61
CA LYS A 481 14.47 32.41 -10.53
C LYS A 481 14.48 33.45 -9.41
N GLU A 482 14.93 33.08 -8.23
CA GLU A 482 15.07 33.98 -7.07
C GLU A 482 16.09 35.11 -7.35
N ARG A 483 17.21 34.79 -8.02
CA ARG A 483 18.20 35.81 -8.47
C ARG A 483 17.60 36.79 -9.45
N LYS A 484 16.85 36.29 -10.46
CA LYS A 484 16.18 37.14 -11.44
C LYS A 484 15.15 38.07 -10.77
N GLU A 485 14.35 37.54 -9.86
CA GLU A 485 13.37 38.33 -9.09
C GLU A 485 14.05 39.46 -8.30
N LEU A 486 15.19 39.19 -7.62
CA LEU A 486 15.94 40.22 -6.91
C LEU A 486 16.51 41.29 -7.87
N ILE A 487 16.98 40.88 -9.05
CA ILE A 487 17.48 41.80 -10.07
C ILE A 487 16.34 42.69 -10.58
N ASP A 488 15.21 42.10 -10.94
CA ASP A 488 14.04 42.82 -11.45
C ASP A 488 13.52 43.86 -10.44
N ILE A 489 13.48 43.52 -9.16
CA ILE A 489 13.11 44.43 -8.07
C ILE A 489 14.12 45.57 -7.95
N LEU A 490 15.42 45.28 -7.91
CA LEU A 490 16.47 46.29 -7.76
C LEU A 490 16.51 47.24 -8.98
N LEU A 491 16.22 46.74 -10.18
CA LEU A 491 16.10 47.56 -11.40
C LEU A 491 14.85 48.46 -11.36
N LYS A 492 13.72 47.88 -10.93
CA LYS A 492 12.44 48.62 -10.87
C LYS A 492 12.45 49.73 -9.85
N GLU A 493 12.92 49.39 -8.63
CA GLU A 493 12.95 50.35 -7.52
C GLU A 493 14.04 51.42 -7.71
N ASN A 494 15.11 51.10 -8.42
CA ASN A 494 16.23 51.98 -8.78
C ASN A 494 16.87 52.74 -7.59
N TYR A 495 16.86 52.13 -6.40
CA TYR A 495 17.57 52.60 -5.20
C TYR A 495 18.21 51.46 -4.41
N PRO A 496 19.21 51.74 -3.54
CA PRO A 496 19.85 50.72 -2.76
C PRO A 496 18.91 50.07 -1.74
N MET A 497 18.81 48.73 -1.75
CA MET A 497 17.94 48.00 -0.85
C MET A 497 18.73 47.09 0.10
N THR A 498 18.33 47.07 1.38
CA THR A 498 18.87 46.14 2.35
C THR A 498 18.19 44.76 2.20
N ASN A 499 18.78 43.71 2.81
CA ASN A 499 18.14 42.39 2.84
C ASN A 499 16.74 42.40 3.50
N LYS A 500 16.47 43.37 4.41
CA LYS A 500 15.14 43.52 5.02
C LYS A 500 14.14 44.15 4.04
N ASP A 501 14.59 45.12 3.25
CA ASP A 501 13.73 45.76 2.22
C ASP A 501 13.38 44.72 1.13
N LEU A 502 14.37 43.96 0.68
CA LEU A 502 14.15 42.88 -0.28
C LEU A 502 13.22 41.79 0.28
N GLN A 503 13.33 41.46 1.58
CA GLN A 503 12.40 40.54 2.25
C GLN A 503 10.96 41.09 2.25
N ALA A 504 10.79 42.36 2.56
CA ALA A 504 9.47 42.98 2.62
C ALA A 504 8.76 42.98 1.25
N VAL A 505 9.52 43.13 0.16
CA VAL A 505 8.98 43.17 -1.21
C VAL A 505 8.76 41.78 -1.78
N THR A 506 9.71 40.84 -1.57
CA THR A 506 9.66 39.48 -2.17
C THR A 506 8.84 38.50 -1.34
N GLY A 507 8.72 38.70 -0.03
CA GLY A 507 8.19 37.71 0.90
C GLY A 507 9.12 36.50 1.13
N MET A 508 10.30 36.46 0.52
CA MET A 508 11.28 35.38 0.70
C MET A 508 11.81 35.35 2.14
N ASN A 509 12.31 34.17 2.56
CA ASN A 509 12.96 34.04 3.85
C ASN A 509 14.25 34.88 3.90
N TYR A 510 14.48 35.58 5.03
CA TYR A 510 15.65 36.44 5.23
C TYR A 510 16.99 35.72 5.02
N SER A 511 17.12 34.46 5.47
CA SER A 511 18.33 33.66 5.30
C SER A 511 18.61 33.36 3.82
N THR A 512 17.57 33.10 3.02
CA THR A 512 17.65 32.89 1.57
C THR A 512 18.14 34.17 0.88
N ILE A 513 17.50 35.31 1.16
CA ILE A 513 17.91 36.60 0.59
C ILE A 513 19.36 36.93 0.92
N LYS A 514 19.75 36.77 2.20
CA LYS A 514 21.12 37.03 2.66
C LYS A 514 22.15 36.14 1.93
N GLY A 515 21.81 34.87 1.72
CA GLY A 515 22.66 33.94 0.95
C GLY A 515 22.76 34.31 -0.54
N LEU A 516 21.62 34.68 -1.14
CA LEU A 516 21.57 35.09 -2.54
C LEU A 516 22.33 36.39 -2.80
N THR A 517 22.06 37.45 -2.04
CA THR A 517 22.73 38.76 -2.19
C THR A 517 24.24 38.67 -1.96
N TRP A 518 24.67 37.83 -1.00
CA TRP A 518 26.10 37.56 -0.78
C TRP A 518 26.76 36.89 -2.00
N ARG A 519 26.12 35.82 -2.53
CA ARG A 519 26.62 35.13 -3.74
C ARG A 519 26.62 36.04 -4.96
N MET A 520 25.55 36.76 -5.17
CA MET A 520 25.43 37.71 -6.31
C MET A 520 26.45 38.84 -6.22
N ALA A 521 26.79 39.30 -5.01
CA ALA A 521 27.84 40.27 -4.80
C ALA A 521 29.24 39.66 -5.08
N LYS A 522 29.47 38.41 -4.68
CA LYS A 522 30.71 37.68 -4.99
C LYS A 522 30.87 37.44 -6.49
N ASP A 523 29.77 37.15 -7.18
CA ASP A 523 29.71 36.97 -8.63
C ASP A 523 29.78 38.31 -9.41
N GLY A 524 29.89 39.45 -8.73
CA GLY A 524 29.99 40.79 -9.33
C GLY A 524 28.65 41.32 -9.90
N ILE A 525 27.53 40.65 -9.65
CA ILE A 525 26.19 41.05 -10.11
C ILE A 525 25.66 42.22 -9.28
N LEU A 526 25.88 42.17 -7.98
CA LEU A 526 25.50 43.23 -7.05
C LEU A 526 26.74 43.88 -6.45
N LEU A 527 26.62 45.17 -6.12
CA LEU A 527 27.56 45.87 -5.26
C LEU A 527 26.92 46.08 -3.88
N LYS A 528 27.65 45.71 -2.84
CA LYS A 528 27.29 46.02 -1.46
C LYS A 528 27.85 47.38 -1.12
N ILE A 529 26.97 48.29 -0.73
CA ILE A 529 27.34 49.66 -0.33
C ILE A 529 27.33 49.81 1.19
N ASN A 530 27.77 51.01 1.67
CA ASN A 530 27.72 51.37 3.06
C ASN A 530 26.29 51.24 3.61
N ASN A 531 26.12 50.73 4.84
CA ASN A 531 24.86 50.39 5.48
C ASN A 531 24.26 49.00 5.11
N GLY A 532 24.99 48.13 4.39
CA GLY A 532 24.57 46.78 4.12
C GLY A 532 23.48 46.64 3.04
N ALA A 533 23.22 47.69 2.27
CA ALA A 533 22.35 47.69 1.12
C ALA A 533 23.09 47.21 -0.15
N TYR A 534 22.32 46.77 -1.13
CA TYR A 534 22.79 46.25 -2.39
C TYR A 534 22.20 47.07 -3.56
N VAL A 535 22.99 47.22 -4.61
CA VAL A 535 22.61 47.80 -5.90
C VAL A 535 23.10 46.91 -7.02
N ILE A 536 22.51 47.04 -8.21
CA ILE A 536 23.04 46.38 -9.40
C ILE A 536 24.42 46.94 -9.73
N SER A 537 25.36 46.03 -10.06
CA SER A 537 26.72 46.44 -10.48
C SER A 537 26.67 47.21 -11.79
N PRO A 538 27.28 48.42 -11.89
CA PRO A 538 27.33 49.20 -13.13
C PRO A 538 28.05 48.49 -14.28
N SER A 539 28.82 47.43 -14.01
CA SER A 539 29.52 46.64 -15.01
C SER A 539 28.63 45.67 -15.78
N ILE A 540 27.34 45.54 -15.38
CA ILE A 540 26.39 44.62 -16.02
C ILE A 540 25.41 45.44 -16.87
N SER A 541 25.53 45.28 -18.19
CA SER A 541 24.49 45.75 -19.13
C SER A 541 23.47 44.61 -19.29
N PHE A 542 22.26 44.79 -18.73
CA PHE A 542 21.13 43.95 -19.10
C PHE A 542 20.62 44.40 -20.46
N GLN A 543 20.71 43.55 -21.48
CA GLN A 543 19.98 43.76 -22.72
C GLN A 543 18.48 43.63 -22.39
N SER A 544 17.73 44.71 -22.55
CA SER A 544 16.26 44.68 -22.51
C SER A 544 15.80 43.85 -23.71
N GLU A 545 15.24 42.66 -23.45
CA GLU A 545 14.40 41.95 -24.41
C GLU A 545 13.01 42.60 -24.48
#